data_e805244e163f906348bf450ca9b600f3
#
_entry.id   e805244e163f906348bf450ca9b600f3
#
_cell.length_a   1.000
_cell.length_b   1.000
_cell.length_c   1.000
_cell.angle_alpha   90.00
_cell.angle_beta   90.00
_cell.angle_gamma   90.00
#
_symmetry.space_group_name_H-M   'P 1'
#
loop_
_entity.id
_entity.type
_entity.pdbx_description
1 polymer ?
#
loop_
_entity_poly.entity_id
_entity_poly.type
_entity_poly.pdbx_seq_one_letter_code
_entity_poly.pdbx_strand_id
1 'polypeptide(L)'
;LNFKEYAVINCSVEIAKKLNLYPGIINATLKKIAKNKNDLKQIKINFSDLPLWFQKKTSFMSYYEKKQFLENFHKEPNIHIVFKDEEKLKKFDAKLFKTSMISGFLLDDKNFQDRISFINGDWWVQDFSSFLPLYSFNKINKNKVILDACAAPGGKSFQILSKKLNVILNDKSKNRIQTLKTNLKRLKLSAKILNKDFIQFDNKSKYDIIIIDAPCSAVGTIRRNPEIFFKNKGPNFDKLLSLQENMLERASFLLNTSG
;
A
#
# COMPACT_ATOMS: atom_id res chain seq x y z
N LEU A 1 3.96 14.18 8.87
CA LEU A 1 5.40 14.28 8.56
C LEU A 1 5.96 15.57 9.14
N ASN A 2 6.80 15.51 10.19
CA ASN A 2 7.42 16.67 10.82
C ASN A 2 8.67 17.10 10.06
N PHE A 3 8.55 17.36 8.76
CA PHE A 3 9.63 18.01 8.02
C PHE A 3 9.68 19.49 8.37
N LYS A 4 10.89 20.04 8.44
CA LYS A 4 11.08 21.48 8.59
C LYS A 4 10.51 22.19 7.37
N GLU A 5 9.72 23.24 7.57
CA GLU A 5 8.96 23.93 6.52
C GLU A 5 9.86 24.39 5.36
N TYR A 6 11.04 24.95 5.68
CA TYR A 6 11.99 25.37 4.64
C TYR A 6 12.48 24.22 3.76
N ALA A 7 12.67 23.02 4.34
CA ALA A 7 13.09 21.84 3.57
C ALA A 7 12.02 21.40 2.59
N VAL A 8 10.75 21.38 3.04
CA VAL A 8 9.61 21.05 2.16
C VAL A 8 9.51 22.06 1.01
N ILE A 9 9.61 23.36 1.30
CA ILE A 9 9.54 24.41 0.29
C ILE A 9 10.67 24.26 -0.71
N ASN A 10 11.92 24.13 -0.25
CA ASN A 10 13.08 24.01 -1.13
C ASN A 10 13.01 22.77 -2.01
N CYS A 11 12.71 21.59 -1.45
CA CYS A 11 12.57 20.37 -2.23
C CYS A 11 11.46 20.48 -3.29
N SER A 12 10.32 21.08 -2.93
CA SER A 12 9.21 21.27 -3.87
C SER A 12 9.57 22.19 -5.02
N VAL A 13 10.30 23.27 -4.74
CA VAL A 13 10.80 24.21 -5.76
C VAL A 13 11.82 23.53 -6.70
N GLU A 14 12.74 22.75 -6.16
CA GLU A 14 13.70 21.99 -6.98
C GLU A 14 13.02 20.92 -7.85
N ILE A 15 12.02 20.21 -7.33
CA ILE A 15 11.20 19.28 -8.12
C ILE A 15 10.48 20.05 -9.25
N ALA A 16 9.90 21.21 -8.93
CA ALA A 16 9.21 22.02 -9.91
C ALA A 16 10.13 22.47 -11.06
N LYS A 17 11.36 22.88 -10.75
CA LYS A 17 12.37 23.21 -11.76
C LYS A 17 12.70 22.02 -12.66
N LYS A 18 12.93 20.84 -12.06
CA LYS A 18 13.23 19.59 -12.79
C LYS A 18 12.10 19.14 -13.71
N LEU A 19 10.85 19.43 -13.34
CA LEU A 19 9.65 19.07 -14.11
C LEU A 19 9.16 20.18 -15.04
N ASN A 20 9.92 21.30 -15.20
CA ASN A 20 9.52 22.47 -15.96
C ASN A 20 8.14 23.03 -15.55
N LEU A 21 7.83 22.97 -14.27
CA LEU A 21 6.65 23.60 -13.69
C LEU A 21 6.95 25.04 -13.26
N TYR A 22 5.99 25.70 -12.63
CA TYR A 22 6.09 27.11 -12.19
C TYR A 22 6.72 27.23 -10.77
N PRO A 23 8.05 27.21 -10.60
CA PRO A 23 8.69 27.17 -9.28
C PRO A 23 8.39 28.41 -8.44
N GLY A 24 8.19 29.59 -9.06
CA GLY A 24 7.81 30.82 -8.37
C GLY A 24 6.44 30.73 -7.70
N ILE A 25 5.43 30.20 -8.40
CA ILE A 25 4.08 30.00 -7.86
C ILE A 25 4.12 29.00 -6.71
N ILE A 26 4.84 27.90 -6.88
CA ILE A 26 4.97 26.86 -5.85
C ILE A 26 5.62 27.44 -4.59
N ASN A 27 6.72 28.18 -4.74
CA ASN A 27 7.39 28.83 -3.62
C ASN A 27 6.48 29.82 -2.89
N ALA A 28 5.79 30.71 -3.62
CA ALA A 28 4.89 31.70 -3.04
C ALA A 28 3.72 31.03 -2.28
N THR A 29 3.12 30.01 -2.91
CA THR A 29 1.99 29.26 -2.32
C THR A 29 2.41 28.54 -1.05
N LEU A 30 3.52 27.80 -1.05
CA LEU A 30 4.01 27.07 0.11
C LEU A 30 4.43 28.00 1.25
N LYS A 31 5.07 29.15 0.95
CA LYS A 31 5.37 30.17 1.96
C LYS A 31 4.11 30.74 2.59
N LYS A 32 3.06 31.01 1.78
CA LYS A 32 1.76 31.48 2.30
C LYS A 32 1.09 30.44 3.19
N ILE A 33 1.13 29.15 2.81
CA ILE A 33 0.63 28.05 3.64
C ILE A 33 1.40 27.97 4.95
N ALA A 34 2.74 28.03 4.92
CA ALA A 34 3.57 27.99 6.12
C ALA A 34 3.25 29.16 7.07
N LYS A 35 3.09 30.37 6.51
CA LYS A 35 2.74 31.57 7.30
C LYS A 35 1.37 31.45 7.99
N ASN A 36 0.38 30.86 7.30
CA ASN A 36 -1.00 30.76 7.81
C ASN A 36 -1.32 29.39 8.43
N LYS A 37 -0.30 28.63 8.80
CA LYS A 37 -0.44 27.24 9.27
C LYS A 37 -1.40 27.07 10.45
N ASN A 38 -1.38 28.02 11.40
CA ASN A 38 -2.23 27.96 12.58
C ASN A 38 -3.71 28.18 12.23
N ASP A 39 -4.00 29.13 11.36
CA ASP A 39 -5.35 29.41 10.89
C ASP A 39 -5.91 28.26 10.07
N LEU A 40 -5.08 27.69 9.17
CA LEU A 40 -5.44 26.53 8.38
C LEU A 40 -5.76 25.29 9.22
N LYS A 41 -5.12 25.10 10.37
CA LYS A 41 -5.43 24.01 11.30
C LYS A 41 -6.79 24.16 12.00
N GLN A 42 -7.34 25.36 12.06
CA GLN A 42 -8.63 25.64 12.69
C GLN A 42 -9.80 25.49 11.71
N ILE A 43 -9.54 25.38 10.42
CA ILE A 43 -10.59 25.20 9.40
C ILE A 43 -11.28 23.85 9.63
N LYS A 44 -12.59 23.92 9.87
CA LYS A 44 -13.44 22.73 9.90
C LYS A 44 -13.81 22.35 8.49
N ILE A 45 -13.46 21.15 8.08
CA ILE A 45 -13.81 20.61 6.77
C ILE A 45 -15.15 19.89 6.90
N ASN A 46 -16.09 20.23 6.00
CA ASN A 46 -17.35 19.53 5.87
C ASN A 46 -17.28 18.49 4.76
N PHE A 47 -18.20 17.54 4.76
CA PHE A 47 -18.23 16.51 3.71
C PHE A 47 -18.51 17.10 2.32
N SER A 48 -19.22 18.22 2.26
CA SER A 48 -19.47 19.00 1.03
C SER A 48 -18.24 19.67 0.43
N ASP A 49 -17.17 19.84 1.22
CA ASP A 49 -15.90 20.43 0.75
C ASP A 49 -15.03 19.41 0.01
N LEU A 50 -15.39 18.12 0.11
CA LEU A 50 -14.68 17.05 -0.57
C LEU A 50 -15.04 17.03 -2.08
N PRO A 51 -14.17 16.46 -2.94
CA PRO A 51 -14.43 16.41 -4.37
C PRO A 51 -15.78 15.79 -4.73
N LEU A 52 -16.48 16.36 -5.70
CA LEU A 52 -17.82 15.90 -6.12
C LEU A 52 -17.85 14.42 -6.52
N TRP A 53 -16.79 13.92 -7.17
CA TRP A 53 -16.68 12.50 -7.53
C TRP A 53 -16.71 11.61 -6.28
N PHE A 54 -16.03 12.02 -5.20
CA PHE A 54 -16.00 11.28 -3.95
C PHE A 54 -17.35 11.30 -3.26
N GLN A 55 -17.99 12.49 -3.16
CA GLN A 55 -19.32 12.62 -2.59
C GLN A 55 -20.35 11.73 -3.30
N LYS A 56 -20.30 11.70 -4.65
CA LYS A 56 -21.19 10.85 -5.46
C LYS A 56 -20.95 9.36 -5.21
N LYS A 57 -19.69 8.91 -5.19
CA LYS A 57 -19.33 7.50 -5.00
C LYS A 57 -19.53 7.01 -3.57
N THR A 58 -19.65 7.91 -2.61
CA THR A 58 -19.89 7.62 -1.19
C THR A 58 -21.27 8.10 -0.70
N SER A 59 -22.22 8.29 -1.62
CA SER A 59 -23.58 8.74 -1.30
C SER A 59 -24.35 7.79 -0.37
N PHE A 60 -23.98 6.49 -0.39
CA PHE A 60 -24.55 5.47 0.48
C PHE A 60 -24.14 5.61 1.96
N MET A 61 -23.08 6.38 2.25
CA MET A 61 -22.64 6.58 3.64
C MET A 61 -23.67 7.36 4.44
N SER A 62 -23.99 6.85 5.63
CA SER A 62 -24.82 7.53 6.61
C SER A 62 -24.17 8.82 7.12
N TYR A 63 -24.94 9.66 7.79
CA TYR A 63 -24.40 10.87 8.46
C TYR A 63 -23.28 10.52 9.44
N TYR A 64 -23.44 9.46 10.23
CA TYR A 64 -22.46 9.02 11.21
C TYR A 64 -21.13 8.58 10.57
N GLU A 65 -21.20 7.80 9.49
CA GLU A 65 -19.99 7.35 8.74
C GLU A 65 -19.27 8.53 8.10
N LYS A 66 -20.00 9.50 7.53
CA LYS A 66 -19.41 10.73 6.99
C LYS A 66 -18.71 11.54 8.06
N LYS A 67 -19.31 11.67 9.25
CA LYS A 67 -18.72 12.35 10.40
C LYS A 67 -17.45 11.64 10.85
N GLN A 68 -17.49 10.33 11.06
CA GLN A 68 -16.31 9.53 11.44
C GLN A 68 -15.20 9.61 10.38
N PHE A 69 -15.55 9.61 9.10
CA PHE A 69 -14.58 9.79 8.02
C PHE A 69 -13.85 11.13 8.18
N LEU A 70 -14.57 12.25 8.32
CA LEU A 70 -13.98 13.59 8.49
C LEU A 70 -13.10 13.71 9.73
N GLU A 71 -13.48 13.07 10.83
CA GLU A 71 -12.69 13.07 12.07
C GLU A 71 -11.38 12.30 11.95
N ASN A 72 -11.29 11.39 11.00
CA ASN A 72 -10.16 10.46 10.89
C ASN A 72 -9.29 10.64 9.64
N PHE A 73 -9.83 11.17 8.53
CA PHE A 73 -9.09 11.15 7.26
C PHE A 73 -7.80 11.99 7.27
N HIS A 74 -7.71 13.02 8.11
CA HIS A 74 -6.54 13.88 8.28
C HIS A 74 -5.54 13.35 9.32
N LYS A 75 -5.91 12.32 10.09
CA LYS A 75 -5.01 11.72 11.08
C LYS A 75 -4.02 10.80 10.38
N GLU A 76 -2.73 11.01 10.60
CA GLU A 76 -1.70 10.11 10.07
C GLU A 76 -1.93 8.68 10.63
N PRO A 77 -2.04 7.67 9.78
CA PRO A 77 -2.20 6.30 10.25
C PRO A 77 -0.90 5.78 10.85
N ASN A 78 -1.01 5.02 11.93
CA ASN A 78 0.14 4.33 12.49
C ASN A 78 0.76 3.37 11.47
N ILE A 79 2.07 3.19 11.56
CA ILE A 79 2.81 2.25 10.73
C ILE A 79 2.56 0.84 11.26
N HIS A 80 1.93 0.01 10.45
CA HIS A 80 1.76 -1.41 10.77
C HIS A 80 2.93 -2.20 10.18
N ILE A 81 3.52 -3.07 11.00
CA ILE A 81 4.64 -3.94 10.64
C ILE A 81 4.27 -5.41 10.86
N VAL A 82 4.81 -6.26 10.00
CA VAL A 82 4.63 -7.71 10.02
C VAL A 82 5.99 -8.36 10.19
N PHE A 83 6.09 -9.32 11.09
CA PHE A 83 7.32 -10.05 11.38
C PHE A 83 7.39 -11.36 10.59
N LYS A 84 8.60 -11.81 10.33
CA LYS A 84 8.81 -13.11 9.67
C LYS A 84 8.29 -14.28 10.50
N ASP A 85 8.49 -14.19 11.80
CA ASP A 85 8.14 -15.21 12.76
C ASP A 85 7.94 -14.59 14.17
N GLU A 86 7.49 -15.41 15.11
CA GLU A 86 7.25 -14.98 16.50
C GLU A 86 8.54 -14.62 17.23
N GLU A 87 9.66 -15.26 16.91
CA GLU A 87 10.94 -14.98 17.56
C GLU A 87 11.39 -13.55 17.29
N LYS A 88 11.24 -13.11 16.04
CA LYS A 88 11.55 -11.74 15.63
C LYS A 88 10.62 -10.72 16.29
N LEU A 89 9.34 -11.04 16.44
CA LEU A 89 8.40 -10.21 17.18
C LEU A 89 8.78 -10.11 18.68
N LYS A 90 9.18 -11.22 19.32
CA LYS A 90 9.56 -11.23 20.74
C LYS A 90 10.82 -10.42 21.01
N LYS A 91 11.78 -10.43 20.07
CA LYS A 91 13.06 -9.69 20.17
C LYS A 91 12.97 -8.24 19.72
N PHE A 92 11.78 -7.76 19.32
CA PHE A 92 11.63 -6.39 18.86
C PHE A 92 11.71 -5.39 20.01
N ASP A 93 12.59 -4.41 19.86
CA ASP A 93 13.04 -3.50 20.91
C ASP A 93 12.32 -2.13 20.97
N ALA A 94 11.30 -1.93 20.12
CA ALA A 94 10.58 -0.66 20.09
C ALA A 94 9.19 -0.76 20.73
N LYS A 95 8.63 0.41 21.05
CA LYS A 95 7.24 0.52 21.49
C LYS A 95 6.29 0.08 20.36
N LEU A 96 5.60 -1.01 20.59
CA LEU A 96 4.72 -1.65 19.65
C LEU A 96 3.37 -1.94 20.31
N PHE A 97 2.29 -1.51 19.69
CA PHE A 97 0.97 -2.06 20.00
C PHE A 97 0.84 -3.40 19.25
N LYS A 98 1.13 -4.50 19.97
CA LYS A 98 1.08 -5.85 19.41
C LYS A 98 -0.36 -6.23 19.09
N THR A 99 -0.56 -6.83 17.93
CA THR A 99 -1.81 -7.54 17.63
C THR A 99 -1.75 -8.96 18.21
N SER A 100 -2.84 -9.71 18.15
CA SER A 100 -2.84 -11.15 18.48
C SER A 100 -2.12 -12.01 17.43
N MET A 101 -1.51 -11.37 16.43
CA MET A 101 -0.86 -11.97 15.27
C MET A 101 0.64 -11.67 15.31
N ILE A 102 1.40 -12.18 14.34
CA ILE A 102 2.83 -11.87 14.17
C ILE A 102 3.06 -10.44 13.61
N SER A 103 2.36 -9.47 14.14
CA SER A 103 2.37 -8.09 13.67
C SER A 103 2.05 -7.09 14.77
N GLY A 104 2.23 -5.80 14.48
CA GLY A 104 1.86 -4.74 15.40
C GLY A 104 1.96 -3.35 14.77
N PHE A 105 1.53 -2.34 15.54
CA PHE A 105 1.61 -0.95 15.13
C PHE A 105 2.74 -0.25 15.88
N LEU A 106 3.63 0.40 15.13
CA LEU A 106 4.66 1.26 15.72
C LEU A 106 4.02 2.47 16.36
N LEU A 107 4.37 2.77 17.62
CA LEU A 107 3.76 3.86 18.36
C LEU A 107 4.51 5.19 18.17
N ASP A 108 5.85 5.18 18.11
CA ASP A 108 6.66 6.40 18.14
C ASP A 108 7.90 6.37 17.23
N ASP A 109 7.91 5.60 16.15
CA ASP A 109 9.12 5.47 15.35
C ASP A 109 8.93 5.91 13.90
N LYS A 110 9.40 7.13 13.61
CA LYS A 110 9.41 7.67 12.24
C LYS A 110 10.64 7.25 11.43
N ASN A 111 11.73 6.87 12.12
CA ASN A 111 12.99 6.47 11.48
C ASN A 111 13.21 4.95 11.53
N PHE A 112 12.15 4.19 11.40
CA PHE A 112 12.21 2.73 11.49
C PHE A 112 13.17 2.08 10.49
N GLN A 113 13.47 2.74 9.39
CA GLN A 113 14.36 2.23 8.35
C GLN A 113 15.82 2.12 8.82
N ASP A 114 16.22 2.91 9.81
CA ASP A 114 17.56 2.91 10.38
C ASP A 114 17.74 1.81 11.45
N ARG A 115 16.65 1.13 11.84
CA ARG A 115 16.73 0.05 12.82
C ARG A 115 17.47 -1.16 12.27
N ILE A 116 18.36 -1.72 13.08
CA ILE A 116 19.12 -2.93 12.74
C ILE A 116 18.18 -4.09 12.39
N SER A 117 17.07 -4.26 13.13
CA SER A 117 16.10 -5.31 12.85
C SER A 117 15.39 -5.15 11.49
N PHE A 118 15.17 -3.90 11.03
CA PHE A 118 14.66 -3.64 9.68
C PHE A 118 15.72 -3.98 8.63
N ILE A 119 16.94 -3.49 8.82
CA ILE A 119 18.08 -3.73 7.91
C ILE A 119 18.36 -5.23 7.77
N ASN A 120 18.31 -5.97 8.87
CA ASN A 120 18.47 -7.43 8.89
C ASN A 120 17.33 -8.20 8.24
N GLY A 121 16.23 -7.51 7.94
CA GLY A 121 15.06 -8.10 7.30
C GLY A 121 14.23 -8.97 8.23
N ASP A 122 14.10 -8.59 9.49
CA ASP A 122 13.29 -9.33 10.47
C ASP A 122 11.79 -9.08 10.30
N TRP A 123 11.42 -7.97 9.65
CA TRP A 123 10.06 -7.54 9.42
C TRP A 123 9.93 -6.60 8.22
N TRP A 124 8.70 -6.31 7.82
CA TRP A 124 8.36 -5.36 6.75
C TRP A 124 7.12 -4.53 7.10
N VAL A 125 6.99 -3.38 6.43
CA VAL A 125 5.78 -2.54 6.53
C VAL A 125 4.73 -3.10 5.59
N GLN A 126 3.53 -3.30 6.12
CA GLN A 126 2.36 -3.70 5.34
C GLN A 126 1.11 -3.15 6.03
N ASP A 127 0.15 -2.61 5.28
CA ASP A 127 -1.13 -2.17 5.84
C ASP A 127 -1.86 -3.34 6.49
N PHE A 128 -2.48 -3.09 7.66
CA PHE A 128 -3.18 -4.14 8.42
C PHE A 128 -4.31 -4.77 7.62
N SER A 129 -5.10 -3.96 6.90
CA SER A 129 -6.18 -4.47 6.05
C SER A 129 -5.68 -5.29 4.87
N SER A 130 -4.46 -4.99 4.37
CA SER A 130 -3.79 -5.78 3.33
C SER A 130 -3.17 -7.08 3.89
N PHE A 131 -2.79 -7.08 5.16
CA PHE A 131 -2.20 -8.23 5.85
C PHE A 131 -3.26 -9.30 6.21
N LEU A 132 -4.41 -8.86 6.70
CA LEU A 132 -5.43 -9.70 7.33
C LEU A 132 -5.97 -10.83 6.44
N PRO A 133 -6.29 -10.62 5.15
CA PRO A 133 -6.85 -11.69 4.31
C PRO A 133 -5.97 -12.92 4.21
N LEU A 134 -4.66 -12.75 3.99
CA LEU A 134 -3.73 -13.89 3.90
C LEU A 134 -3.35 -14.47 5.26
N TYR A 135 -3.44 -13.69 6.32
CA TYR A 135 -3.24 -14.22 7.67
C TYR A 135 -4.38 -15.19 8.04
N SER A 136 -5.61 -14.86 7.68
CA SER A 136 -6.78 -15.71 7.92
C SER A 136 -6.72 -17.02 7.13
N PHE A 137 -5.92 -17.08 6.07
CA PHE A 137 -5.70 -18.27 5.24
C PHE A 137 -4.62 -19.18 5.86
N ASN A 138 -4.91 -19.77 7.02
CA ASN A 138 -3.90 -20.42 7.87
C ASN A 138 -3.46 -21.84 7.41
N LYS A 139 -4.18 -22.50 6.49
CA LYS A 139 -3.96 -23.91 6.16
C LYS A 139 -3.66 -24.13 4.68
N ILE A 140 -2.59 -23.52 4.18
CA ILE A 140 -2.11 -23.85 2.84
C ILE A 140 -1.14 -25.02 2.93
N ASN A 141 -1.42 -26.08 2.19
CA ASN A 141 -0.53 -27.23 2.06
C ASN A 141 0.77 -26.81 1.34
N LYS A 142 1.93 -27.26 1.84
CA LYS A 142 3.25 -26.93 1.28
C LYS A 142 3.46 -27.37 -0.17
N ASN A 143 2.72 -28.36 -0.63
CA ASN A 143 2.83 -28.87 -1.99
C ASN A 143 2.04 -28.03 -3.02
N LYS A 144 1.30 -27.02 -2.56
CA LYS A 144 0.52 -26.15 -3.45
C LYS A 144 1.41 -25.14 -4.17
N VAL A 145 1.15 -24.95 -5.46
CA VAL A 145 1.79 -23.94 -6.29
C VAL A 145 0.94 -22.69 -6.27
N ILE A 146 1.51 -21.61 -5.73
CA ILE A 146 0.82 -20.33 -5.54
C ILE A 146 1.35 -19.33 -6.56
N LEU A 147 0.46 -18.56 -7.17
CA LEU A 147 0.79 -17.39 -7.98
C LEU A 147 0.33 -16.12 -7.28
N ASP A 148 1.22 -15.15 -7.06
CA ASP A 148 0.86 -13.78 -6.73
C ASP A 148 0.90 -12.96 -8.01
N ALA A 149 -0.27 -12.61 -8.55
CA ALA A 149 -0.42 -12.02 -9.88
C ALA A 149 -0.02 -10.54 -9.94
N CYS A 150 -0.04 -9.83 -8.81
CA CYS A 150 0.31 -8.41 -8.66
C CYS A 150 1.22 -8.19 -7.44
N ALA A 151 2.32 -8.93 -7.40
CA ALA A 151 3.13 -9.14 -6.19
C ALA A 151 3.80 -7.89 -5.62
N ALA A 152 4.24 -6.96 -6.46
CA ALA A 152 5.06 -5.84 -6.00
C ALA A 152 4.23 -4.78 -5.22
N PRO A 153 4.77 -4.25 -4.11
CA PRO A 153 6.16 -4.30 -3.62
C PRO A 153 6.52 -5.54 -2.78
N GLY A 154 5.59 -6.48 -2.51
CA GLY A 154 5.91 -7.78 -1.92
C GLY A 154 5.17 -8.14 -0.62
N GLY A 155 4.41 -7.22 -0.01
CA GLY A 155 3.84 -7.43 1.32
C GLY A 155 3.09 -8.76 1.49
N LYS A 156 2.16 -9.08 0.59
CA LYS A 156 1.42 -10.35 0.59
C LYS A 156 2.31 -11.55 0.28
N SER A 157 3.21 -11.39 -0.71
CA SER A 157 4.19 -12.43 -1.06
C SER A 157 5.10 -12.80 0.11
N PHE A 158 5.54 -11.82 0.92
CA PHE A 158 6.42 -12.07 2.06
C PHE A 158 5.71 -12.88 3.16
N GLN A 159 4.40 -12.69 3.35
CA GLN A 159 3.61 -13.51 4.26
C GLN A 159 3.65 -15.00 3.88
N ILE A 160 3.58 -15.29 2.57
CA ILE A 160 3.59 -16.66 2.03
C ILE A 160 4.99 -17.25 2.15
N LEU A 161 6.01 -16.51 1.71
CA LEU A 161 7.40 -16.94 1.73
C LEU A 161 7.92 -17.18 3.15
N SER A 162 7.48 -16.36 4.13
CA SER A 162 7.84 -16.54 5.54
C SER A 162 7.28 -17.85 6.13
N LYS A 163 6.18 -18.36 5.57
CA LYS A 163 5.62 -19.69 5.90
C LYS A 163 6.31 -20.84 5.16
N LYS A 164 7.37 -20.54 4.38
CA LYS A 164 8.12 -21.51 3.54
C LYS A 164 7.22 -22.21 2.50
N LEU A 165 6.26 -21.48 1.96
CA LEU A 165 5.39 -21.95 0.88
C LEU A 165 5.96 -21.58 -0.48
N ASN A 166 5.64 -22.37 -1.51
CA ASN A 166 6.10 -22.15 -2.88
C ASN A 166 5.19 -21.12 -3.58
N VAL A 167 5.73 -19.94 -3.88
CA VAL A 167 4.99 -18.88 -4.57
C VAL A 167 5.80 -18.33 -5.74
N ILE A 168 5.13 -18.16 -6.88
CA ILE A 168 5.64 -17.46 -8.05
C ILE A 168 5.11 -16.04 -8.00
N LEU A 169 5.98 -15.06 -8.15
CA LEU A 169 5.67 -13.64 -8.03
C LEU A 169 5.60 -13.03 -9.43
N ASN A 170 4.52 -12.34 -9.74
CA ASN A 170 4.39 -11.61 -10.99
C ASN A 170 4.02 -10.15 -10.74
N ASP A 171 4.58 -9.25 -11.53
CA ASP A 171 4.09 -7.88 -11.64
C ASP A 171 4.36 -7.36 -13.06
N LYS A 172 3.42 -6.58 -13.59
CA LYS A 172 3.55 -5.98 -14.92
C LYS A 172 4.62 -4.89 -14.97
N SER A 173 4.84 -4.18 -13.87
CA SER A 173 5.73 -3.01 -13.81
C SER A 173 7.17 -3.41 -13.48
N LYS A 174 8.10 -3.17 -14.42
CA LYS A 174 9.54 -3.38 -14.20
C LYS A 174 10.08 -2.59 -13.00
N ASN A 175 9.62 -1.35 -12.81
CA ASN A 175 10.06 -0.50 -11.70
C ASN A 175 9.61 -1.08 -10.35
N ARG A 176 8.36 -1.55 -10.26
CA ARG A 176 7.85 -2.19 -9.04
C ARG A 176 8.56 -3.51 -8.74
N ILE A 177 8.90 -4.28 -9.78
CA ILE A 177 9.71 -5.51 -9.62
C ILE A 177 11.08 -5.21 -9.05
N GLN A 178 11.70 -4.09 -9.41
CA GLN A 178 12.99 -3.72 -8.82
C GLN A 178 12.87 -3.50 -7.31
N THR A 179 11.81 -2.81 -6.87
CA THR A 179 11.51 -2.64 -5.44
C THR A 179 11.25 -4.00 -4.76
N LEU A 180 10.49 -4.88 -5.40
CA LEU A 180 10.24 -6.25 -4.92
C LEU A 180 11.56 -7.03 -4.71
N LYS A 181 12.45 -7.00 -5.70
CA LYS A 181 13.77 -7.65 -5.60
C LYS A 181 14.61 -7.11 -4.46
N THR A 182 14.65 -5.79 -4.28
CA THR A 182 15.36 -5.14 -3.17
C THR A 182 14.80 -5.59 -1.82
N ASN A 183 13.48 -5.64 -1.68
CA ASN A 183 12.84 -6.10 -0.47
C ASN A 183 13.10 -7.60 -0.20
N LEU A 184 13.00 -8.46 -1.21
CA LEU A 184 13.32 -9.89 -1.08
C LEU A 184 14.75 -10.09 -0.60
N LYS A 185 15.72 -9.37 -1.19
CA LYS A 185 17.12 -9.42 -0.77
C LYS A 185 17.29 -9.01 0.70
N ARG A 186 16.69 -7.87 1.10
CA ARG A 186 16.73 -7.40 2.50
C ARG A 186 16.12 -8.43 3.45
N LEU A 187 14.98 -8.99 3.09
CA LEU A 187 14.28 -10.00 3.88
C LEU A 187 14.91 -11.39 3.79
N LYS A 188 15.96 -11.61 3.00
CA LYS A 188 16.60 -12.92 2.77
C LYS A 188 15.54 -13.98 2.35
N LEU A 189 14.60 -13.56 1.50
CA LEU A 189 13.58 -14.40 0.89
C LEU A 189 13.87 -14.56 -0.59
N SER A 190 13.51 -15.70 -1.17
CA SER A 190 13.69 -15.96 -2.60
C SER A 190 12.43 -16.56 -3.22
N ALA A 191 12.14 -16.19 -4.47
CA ALA A 191 11.06 -16.73 -5.26
C ALA A 191 11.33 -16.54 -6.74
N LYS A 192 10.66 -17.33 -7.60
CA LYS A 192 10.64 -17.09 -9.04
C LYS A 192 9.84 -15.83 -9.31
N ILE A 193 10.43 -14.89 -10.08
CA ILE A 193 9.80 -13.62 -10.44
C ILE A 193 9.54 -13.60 -11.95
N LEU A 194 8.31 -13.25 -12.31
CA LEU A 194 7.88 -13.00 -13.68
C LEU A 194 7.60 -11.50 -13.86
N ASN A 195 7.84 -11.01 -15.09
CA ASN A 195 7.45 -9.65 -15.46
C ASN A 195 6.55 -9.72 -16.69
N LYS A 196 5.28 -10.00 -16.46
CA LYS A 196 4.28 -10.18 -17.53
C LYS A 196 2.98 -9.49 -17.17
N ASP A 197 2.22 -9.09 -18.19
CA ASP A 197 0.82 -8.74 -17.98
C ASP A 197 0.03 -10.01 -17.66
N PHE A 198 -0.57 -10.04 -16.47
CA PHE A 198 -1.28 -11.23 -15.99
C PHE A 198 -2.43 -11.66 -16.91
N ILE A 199 -3.12 -10.70 -17.53
CA ILE A 199 -4.21 -10.99 -18.48
C ILE A 199 -3.70 -11.76 -19.70
N GLN A 200 -2.41 -11.58 -20.06
CA GLN A 200 -1.78 -12.22 -21.22
C GLN A 200 -1.05 -13.54 -20.88
N PHE A 201 -1.21 -14.07 -19.68
CA PHE A 201 -0.63 -15.37 -19.36
C PHE A 201 -1.22 -16.46 -20.28
N ASP A 202 -0.36 -17.35 -20.72
CA ASP A 202 -0.82 -18.54 -21.46
C ASP A 202 -1.51 -19.55 -20.52
N ASN A 203 -2.32 -20.44 -21.09
CA ASN A 203 -3.07 -21.46 -20.33
C ASN A 203 -2.25 -22.71 -20.02
N LYS A 204 -0.95 -22.74 -20.34
CA LYS A 204 -0.08 -23.91 -20.15
C LYS A 204 0.27 -24.16 -18.69
N SER A 205 0.39 -23.07 -17.91
CA SER A 205 0.70 -23.16 -16.47
C SER A 205 -0.59 -23.17 -15.67
N LYS A 206 -0.68 -24.07 -14.71
CA LYS A 206 -1.78 -24.15 -13.74
C LYS A 206 -1.26 -23.92 -12.34
N TYR A 207 -2.12 -23.35 -11.51
CA TYR A 207 -1.82 -22.99 -10.12
C TYR A 207 -2.91 -23.54 -9.21
N ASP A 208 -2.53 -23.88 -7.99
CA ASP A 208 -3.51 -24.31 -6.98
C ASP A 208 -4.17 -23.11 -6.30
N ILE A 209 -3.44 -21.99 -6.19
CA ILE A 209 -3.92 -20.76 -5.57
C ILE A 209 -3.42 -19.59 -6.40
N ILE A 210 -4.29 -18.65 -6.70
CA ILE A 210 -3.93 -17.38 -7.34
C ILE A 210 -4.36 -16.22 -6.43
N ILE A 211 -3.40 -15.38 -6.07
CA ILE A 211 -3.64 -14.16 -5.30
C ILE A 211 -3.69 -13.00 -6.28
N ILE A 212 -4.77 -12.24 -6.24
CA ILE A 212 -4.98 -11.06 -7.06
C ILE A 212 -5.15 -9.84 -6.16
N ASP A 213 -4.04 -9.17 -5.85
CA ASP A 213 -4.08 -7.82 -5.27
C ASP A 213 -4.18 -6.81 -6.41
N ALA A 214 -5.37 -6.76 -7.02
CA ALA A 214 -5.60 -6.07 -8.28
C ALA A 214 -5.39 -4.55 -8.16
N PRO A 215 -4.97 -3.87 -9.25
CA PRO A 215 -5.02 -2.42 -9.32
C PRO A 215 -6.40 -1.89 -8.95
N CYS A 216 -6.45 -0.93 -8.05
CA CYS A 216 -7.69 -0.35 -7.55
C CYS A 216 -7.63 1.18 -7.51
N SER A 217 -8.72 1.81 -7.09
CA SER A 217 -8.80 3.28 -6.93
C SER A 217 -7.85 3.82 -5.85
N ALA A 218 -7.37 2.98 -4.96
CA ALA A 218 -6.58 3.32 -3.79
C ALA A 218 -7.26 4.31 -2.82
N VAL A 219 -8.57 4.53 -2.93
CA VAL A 219 -9.33 5.47 -2.08
C VAL A 219 -9.19 5.13 -0.59
N GLY A 220 -9.08 3.87 -0.24
CA GLY A 220 -8.82 3.45 1.15
C GLY A 220 -7.48 3.93 1.73
N THR A 221 -6.57 4.43 0.90
CA THR A 221 -5.25 4.93 1.32
C THR A 221 -5.19 6.46 1.47
N ILE A 222 -6.30 7.16 1.40
CA ILE A 222 -6.41 8.64 1.42
C ILE A 222 -5.62 9.25 2.59
N ARG A 223 -5.61 8.62 3.75
CA ARG A 223 -4.88 9.11 4.93
C ARG A 223 -3.36 9.16 4.72
N ARG A 224 -2.83 8.36 3.79
CA ARG A 224 -1.41 8.35 3.39
C ARG A 224 -1.17 9.07 2.07
N ASN A 225 -2.15 9.03 1.18
CA ASN A 225 -2.08 9.53 -0.19
C ASN A 225 -3.23 10.53 -0.45
N PRO A 226 -3.24 11.68 0.26
CA PRO A 226 -4.32 12.66 0.14
C PRO A 226 -4.44 13.28 -1.27
N GLU A 227 -3.39 13.19 -2.09
CA GLU A 227 -3.38 13.63 -3.48
C GLU A 227 -4.44 12.95 -4.35
N ILE A 228 -5.00 11.81 -3.90
CA ILE A 228 -6.12 11.14 -4.57
C ILE A 228 -7.32 12.08 -4.72
N PHE A 229 -7.56 12.95 -3.74
CA PHE A 229 -8.63 13.95 -3.80
C PHE A 229 -8.42 15.03 -4.85
N PHE A 230 -7.17 15.33 -5.20
CA PHE A 230 -6.85 16.39 -6.16
C PHE A 230 -6.94 15.96 -7.62
N LYS A 231 -7.28 14.70 -7.89
CA LYS A 231 -7.59 14.24 -9.25
C LYS A 231 -8.98 14.77 -9.63
N ASN A 232 -9.03 15.73 -10.56
CA ASN A 232 -10.25 16.46 -10.94
C ASN A 232 -11.46 15.57 -11.26
N LYS A 233 -11.23 14.44 -11.93
CA LYS A 233 -12.29 13.47 -12.29
C LYS A 233 -12.32 12.23 -11.40
N GLY A 234 -11.46 12.19 -10.38
CA GLY A 234 -11.25 10.98 -9.59
C GLY A 234 -10.63 9.82 -10.37
N PRO A 235 -10.57 8.63 -9.76
CA PRO A 235 -10.17 7.40 -10.43
C PRO A 235 -11.17 7.01 -11.53
N ASN A 236 -10.68 6.43 -12.62
CA ASN A 236 -11.56 5.84 -13.63
C ASN A 236 -12.06 4.47 -13.15
N PHE A 237 -13.20 4.47 -12.45
CA PHE A 237 -13.76 3.28 -11.84
C PHE A 237 -14.14 2.21 -12.86
N ASP A 238 -14.74 2.59 -14.00
CA ASP A 238 -15.18 1.64 -15.02
C ASP A 238 -13.99 0.89 -15.62
N LYS A 239 -12.90 1.60 -15.92
CA LYS A 239 -11.67 0.98 -16.40
C LYS A 239 -11.05 0.03 -15.36
N LEU A 240 -11.11 0.40 -14.07
CA LEU A 240 -10.59 -0.44 -13.00
C LEU A 240 -11.43 -1.71 -12.81
N LEU A 241 -12.75 -1.59 -12.85
CA LEU A 241 -13.67 -2.72 -12.76
C LEU A 241 -13.46 -3.70 -13.90
N SER A 242 -13.47 -3.22 -15.16
CA SER A 242 -13.21 -4.07 -16.33
C SER A 242 -11.84 -4.78 -16.25
N LEU A 243 -10.80 -4.09 -15.74
CA LEU A 243 -9.50 -4.70 -15.53
C LEU A 243 -9.57 -5.84 -14.49
N GLN A 244 -10.27 -5.60 -13.37
CA GLN A 244 -10.41 -6.59 -12.30
C GLN A 244 -11.22 -7.81 -12.76
N GLU A 245 -12.30 -7.61 -13.53
CA GLU A 245 -13.08 -8.67 -14.15
C GLU A 245 -12.22 -9.53 -15.07
N ASN A 246 -11.47 -8.91 -15.99
CA ASN A 246 -10.55 -9.62 -16.89
C ASN A 246 -9.47 -10.41 -16.12
N MET A 247 -9.00 -9.88 -14.99
CA MET A 247 -8.03 -10.60 -14.16
C MET A 247 -8.67 -11.80 -13.46
N LEU A 248 -9.90 -11.68 -12.97
CA LEU A 248 -10.64 -12.81 -12.37
C LEU A 248 -10.94 -13.89 -13.39
N GLU A 249 -11.39 -13.51 -14.58
CA GLU A 249 -11.60 -14.43 -15.69
C GLU A 249 -10.31 -15.16 -16.05
N ARG A 250 -9.19 -14.42 -16.20
CA ARG A 250 -7.88 -15.05 -16.48
C ARG A 250 -7.48 -16.02 -15.37
N ALA A 251 -7.69 -15.67 -14.11
CA ALA A 251 -7.38 -16.54 -12.98
C ALA A 251 -8.18 -17.85 -13.05
N SER A 252 -9.46 -17.80 -13.39
CA SER A 252 -10.29 -19.01 -13.50
C SER A 252 -9.76 -20.01 -14.52
N PHE A 253 -9.19 -19.53 -15.63
CA PHE A 253 -8.53 -20.40 -16.63
C PHE A 253 -7.18 -20.96 -16.16
N LEU A 254 -6.53 -20.32 -15.22
CA LEU A 254 -5.19 -20.72 -14.74
C LEU A 254 -5.24 -21.56 -13.46
N LEU A 255 -6.39 -21.69 -12.83
CA LEU A 255 -6.56 -22.56 -11.66
C LEU A 255 -6.60 -24.03 -12.06
N ASN A 256 -6.06 -24.88 -11.20
CA ASN A 256 -6.29 -26.32 -11.25
C ASN A 256 -7.75 -26.64 -10.95
N THR A 257 -8.24 -27.78 -11.40
CA THR A 257 -9.63 -28.25 -11.17
C THR A 257 -9.99 -28.40 -9.68
N SER A 258 -8.98 -28.51 -8.82
CA SER A 258 -9.08 -28.57 -7.34
C SER A 258 -8.53 -27.33 -6.66
N GLY A 259 -8.32 -26.28 -7.42
CA GLY A 259 -7.77 -25.00 -6.95
C GLY A 259 -8.81 -24.05 -6.41
#